data_1d66fbfd86d5aec276e3f673da5933d5
#
_entry.id   1d66fbfd86d5aec276e3f673da5933d5
#
_cell.length_a   1.000
_cell.length_b   1.000
_cell.length_c   1.000
_cell.angle_alpha   90.00
_cell.angle_beta   90.00
_cell.angle_gamma   90.00
#
_symmetry.space_group_name_H-M   'P 1'
#
loop_
_entity.id
_entity.type
_entity.pdbx_description
1 polymer ?
#
loop_
_entity_poly.entity_id
_entity_poly.type
_entity_poly.pdbx_seq_one_letter_code
_entity_poly.pdbx_strand_id
1 'polypeptide(L)'
;RRQRQMCIRDRHFYGSRLLISEHGIYTREREEELIKAKWVEGIYKNIWIDQFRKMSKLAYNEGTLITSLFEHARELQIELGCPIEKTMVTPNGIRVENLQNIPGKTEEDEGKINIGAVLRVTPIKDVKTMIQAFGFAKEKDDRLKLWIMGPWEEDREYAEECFQLVSDMEIPDVVFTGRINIRDYLGRMDVTILTSISEGQPLTILESYAAHKPVIATDVGNCYGLIYGESDDFGAAGIVTHIMNIEEIAQAMLDMAANEKMRLEMGETGYRRVMEKYRVEYMQKTYWEIYRDFAEQMGLEWKEESVKLPDKEK
;
A
#
# COMPACT_ATOMS: atom_id res chain seq x y z
N ARG A 1 -4.99 20.67 -6.36
CA ARG A 1 -6.28 21.38 -6.58
C ARG A 1 -6.25 22.27 -7.82
N ARG A 2 -5.26 23.15 -8.01
CA ARG A 2 -5.17 24.01 -9.20
C ARG A 2 -5.05 23.22 -10.51
N GLN A 3 -4.29 22.12 -10.51
CA GLN A 3 -4.09 21.29 -11.68
C GLN A 3 -5.39 20.58 -12.13
N ARG A 4 -6.21 20.04 -11.19
CA ARG A 4 -7.51 19.42 -11.54
C ARG A 4 -8.49 20.42 -12.15
N GLN A 5 -8.57 21.66 -11.62
CA GLN A 5 -9.43 22.70 -12.19
C GLN A 5 -8.96 23.16 -13.57
N MET A 6 -7.65 23.25 -13.80
CA MET A 6 -7.09 23.53 -15.12
C MET A 6 -7.45 22.44 -16.14
N CYS A 7 -7.26 21.17 -15.81
CA CYS A 7 -7.58 20.05 -16.71
C CYS A 7 -9.06 20.02 -17.12
N ILE A 8 -10.00 20.24 -16.18
CA ILE A 8 -11.43 20.33 -16.48
C ILE A 8 -11.73 21.50 -17.42
N ARG A 9 -11.14 22.66 -17.17
CA ARG A 9 -11.30 23.84 -18.01
C ARG A 9 -10.73 23.64 -19.41
N ASP A 10 -9.54 23.05 -19.51
CA ASP A 10 -8.90 22.78 -20.79
C ASP A 10 -9.69 21.80 -21.64
N ARG A 11 -10.34 20.79 -21.03
CA ARG A 11 -11.22 19.88 -21.72
C ARG A 11 -12.40 20.59 -22.42
N HIS A 12 -13.06 21.49 -21.72
CA HIS A 12 -14.17 22.27 -22.29
C HIS A 12 -13.72 23.17 -23.45
N PHE A 13 -12.52 23.75 -23.36
CA PHE A 13 -12.05 24.66 -24.39
C PHE A 13 -11.34 23.97 -25.56
N TYR A 14 -10.64 22.87 -25.32
CA TYR A 14 -9.78 22.23 -26.31
C TYR A 14 -10.22 20.81 -26.71
N GLY A 15 -11.34 20.31 -26.17
CA GLY A 15 -11.84 18.95 -26.45
C GLY A 15 -10.87 17.85 -26.00
N SER A 16 -9.96 18.14 -25.07
CA SER A 16 -8.95 17.19 -24.59
C SER A 16 -9.57 16.00 -23.85
N ARG A 17 -8.87 14.87 -23.86
CA ARG A 17 -9.22 13.70 -23.04
C ARG A 17 -8.65 13.88 -21.65
N LEU A 18 -9.40 13.44 -20.62
CA LEU A 18 -9.01 13.56 -19.21
C LEU A 18 -8.95 12.18 -18.57
N LEU A 19 -7.73 11.76 -18.20
CA LEU A 19 -7.50 10.60 -17.35
C LEU A 19 -7.44 11.06 -15.88
N ILE A 20 -8.23 10.41 -15.02
CA ILE A 20 -8.16 10.59 -13.58
C ILE A 20 -7.67 9.26 -12.99
N SER A 21 -6.48 9.28 -12.40
CA SER A 21 -5.91 8.11 -11.72
C SER A 21 -5.99 8.33 -10.21
N GLU A 22 -6.79 7.52 -9.51
CA GLU A 22 -6.96 7.60 -8.07
C GLU A 22 -6.17 6.49 -7.38
N HIS A 23 -5.24 6.89 -6.50
CA HIS A 23 -4.43 6.01 -5.67
C HIS A 23 -5.00 5.81 -4.26
N GLY A 24 -6.09 6.49 -3.93
CA GLY A 24 -6.90 6.40 -2.72
C GLY A 24 -8.23 7.11 -2.96
N ILE A 25 -9.27 6.78 -2.21
CA ILE A 25 -10.58 7.41 -2.35
C ILE A 25 -10.62 8.68 -1.49
N TYR A 26 -10.17 9.79 -2.09
CA TYR A 26 -10.04 11.09 -1.43
C TYR A 26 -11.28 11.54 -0.65
N THR A 27 -12.46 11.35 -1.22
CA THR A 27 -13.73 11.74 -0.57
C THR A 27 -13.92 10.96 0.73
N ARG A 28 -13.69 9.63 0.72
CA ARG A 28 -13.83 8.79 1.89
C ARG A 28 -12.82 9.15 2.98
N GLU A 29 -11.58 9.39 2.61
CA GLU A 29 -10.54 9.84 3.54
C GLU A 29 -10.94 11.16 4.22
N ARG A 30 -11.47 12.12 3.45
CA ARG A 30 -11.95 13.40 4.02
C ARG A 30 -13.20 13.25 4.87
N GLU A 31 -14.12 12.35 4.52
CA GLU A 31 -15.28 12.02 5.34
C GLU A 31 -14.85 11.48 6.71
N GLU A 32 -13.95 10.52 6.73
CA GLU A 32 -13.42 9.93 7.97
C GLU A 32 -12.70 10.97 8.84
N GLU A 33 -11.86 11.81 8.26
CA GLU A 33 -11.20 12.90 8.97
C GLU A 33 -12.20 13.87 9.59
N LEU A 34 -13.23 14.27 8.84
CA LEU A 34 -14.27 15.19 9.34
C LEU A 34 -15.12 14.56 10.43
N ILE A 35 -15.48 13.27 10.31
CA ILE A 35 -16.23 12.56 11.35
C ILE A 35 -15.46 12.55 12.66
N LYS A 36 -14.15 12.30 12.63
CA LYS A 36 -13.26 12.27 13.80
C LYS A 36 -12.91 13.66 14.33
N ALA A 37 -13.02 14.72 13.51
CA ALA A 37 -12.62 16.08 13.88
C ALA A 37 -13.50 16.65 15.01
N LYS A 38 -12.91 17.02 16.13
CA LYS A 38 -13.59 17.65 17.28
C LYS A 38 -13.82 19.16 17.10
N TRP A 39 -13.09 19.79 16.18
CA TRP A 39 -13.12 21.24 15.94
C TRP A 39 -14.20 21.71 14.96
N VAL A 40 -14.93 20.76 14.32
CA VAL A 40 -16.02 21.05 13.38
C VAL A 40 -17.34 20.62 13.99
N GLU A 41 -18.33 21.52 14.09
CA GLU A 41 -19.68 21.19 14.51
C GLU A 41 -20.41 20.28 13.52
N GLY A 42 -21.30 19.41 14.00
CA GLY A 42 -21.93 18.34 13.23
C GLY A 42 -22.63 18.81 11.94
N ILE A 43 -23.32 19.95 11.99
CA ILE A 43 -24.00 20.52 10.81
C ILE A 43 -23.01 20.88 9.69
N TYR A 44 -21.85 21.44 10.04
CA TYR A 44 -20.82 21.80 9.07
C TYR A 44 -20.11 20.57 8.52
N LYS A 45 -19.96 19.50 9.32
CA LYS A 45 -19.42 18.23 8.84
C LYS A 45 -20.22 17.70 7.66
N ASN A 46 -21.55 17.63 7.80
CA ASN A 46 -22.44 17.14 6.75
C ASN A 46 -22.37 18.00 5.48
N ILE A 47 -22.28 19.34 5.64
CA ILE A 47 -22.13 20.24 4.50
C ILE A 47 -20.81 19.98 3.77
N TRP A 48 -19.71 19.83 4.49
CA TRP A 48 -18.41 19.54 3.88
C TRP A 48 -18.35 18.17 3.19
N ILE A 49 -18.91 17.15 3.83
CA ILE A 49 -19.02 15.80 3.25
C ILE A 49 -19.81 15.84 1.93
N ASP A 50 -20.97 16.51 1.94
CA ASP A 50 -21.79 16.68 0.73
C ASP A 50 -21.04 17.44 -0.37
N GLN A 51 -20.28 18.47 -0.03
CA GLN A 51 -19.45 19.19 -0.98
C GLN A 51 -18.34 18.29 -1.57
N PHE A 52 -17.66 17.47 -0.77
CA PHE A 52 -16.65 16.55 -1.29
C PHE A 52 -17.26 15.51 -2.24
N ARG A 53 -18.41 14.95 -1.89
CA ARG A 53 -19.16 14.01 -2.78
C ARG A 53 -19.56 14.66 -4.10
N LYS A 54 -20.07 15.88 -4.06
CA LYS A 54 -20.41 16.65 -5.27
C LYS A 54 -19.19 16.93 -6.13
N MET A 55 -18.06 17.28 -5.51
CA MET A 55 -16.82 17.56 -6.24
C MET A 55 -16.25 16.28 -6.89
N SER A 56 -16.29 15.14 -6.21
CA SER A 56 -15.88 13.86 -6.80
C SER A 56 -16.79 13.46 -7.95
N LYS A 57 -18.11 13.56 -7.78
CA LYS A 57 -19.06 13.27 -8.85
C LYS A 57 -18.86 14.17 -10.07
N LEU A 58 -18.60 15.47 -9.86
CA LEU A 58 -18.28 16.39 -10.96
C LEU A 58 -16.99 15.99 -11.68
N ALA A 59 -15.94 15.66 -10.91
CA ALA A 59 -14.67 15.21 -11.48
C ALA A 59 -14.84 13.92 -12.32
N TYR A 60 -15.61 12.96 -11.82
CA TYR A 60 -15.89 11.71 -12.54
C TYR A 60 -16.71 11.93 -13.81
N ASN A 61 -17.70 12.82 -13.76
CA ASN A 61 -18.48 13.15 -14.97
C ASN A 61 -17.61 13.80 -16.05
N GLU A 62 -16.68 14.67 -15.65
CA GLU A 62 -15.75 15.32 -16.56
C GLU A 62 -14.60 14.40 -17.01
N GLY A 63 -14.24 13.36 -16.27
CA GLY A 63 -13.26 12.37 -16.67
C GLY A 63 -13.67 11.63 -17.94
N THR A 64 -12.72 11.36 -18.83
CA THR A 64 -12.92 10.44 -19.97
C THR A 64 -12.76 9.01 -19.50
N LEU A 65 -11.73 8.74 -18.69
CA LEU A 65 -11.46 7.47 -18.02
C LEU A 65 -10.99 7.74 -16.60
N ILE A 66 -11.48 6.94 -15.66
CA ILE A 66 -11.10 6.98 -14.26
C ILE A 66 -10.49 5.63 -13.88
N THR A 67 -9.25 5.64 -13.38
CA THR A 67 -8.59 4.41 -12.94
C THR A 67 -8.52 4.34 -11.42
N SER A 68 -8.68 3.13 -10.89
CA SER A 68 -8.45 2.76 -9.49
C SER A 68 -7.42 1.64 -9.41
N LEU A 69 -6.89 1.39 -8.21
CA LEU A 69 -5.83 0.41 -8.02
C LEU A 69 -6.34 -1.03 -7.85
N PHE A 70 -7.61 -1.23 -7.44
CA PHE A 70 -8.21 -2.53 -7.17
C PHE A 70 -9.74 -2.46 -7.27
N GLU A 71 -10.42 -3.61 -7.34
CA GLU A 71 -11.84 -3.67 -7.67
C GLU A 71 -12.71 -2.98 -6.63
N HIS A 72 -12.45 -3.18 -5.32
CA HIS A 72 -13.25 -2.51 -4.30
C HIS A 72 -13.12 -0.97 -4.35
N ALA A 73 -11.94 -0.43 -4.70
CA ALA A 73 -11.79 1.02 -4.93
C ALA A 73 -12.62 1.50 -6.13
N ARG A 74 -12.73 0.68 -7.19
CA ARG A 74 -13.60 0.94 -8.34
C ARG A 74 -15.08 0.95 -7.95
N GLU A 75 -15.52 -0.01 -7.12
CA GLU A 75 -16.87 -0.04 -6.60
C GLU A 75 -17.20 1.24 -5.82
N LEU A 76 -16.30 1.68 -4.94
CA LEU A 76 -16.45 2.93 -4.20
C LEU A 76 -16.52 4.17 -5.11
N GLN A 77 -15.77 4.20 -6.21
CA GLN A 77 -15.89 5.26 -7.22
C GLN A 77 -17.30 5.28 -7.84
N ILE A 78 -17.84 4.11 -8.15
CA ILE A 78 -19.20 3.96 -8.72
C ILE A 78 -20.25 4.43 -7.70
N GLU A 79 -20.13 4.05 -6.44
CA GLU A 79 -21.00 4.52 -5.35
C GLU A 79 -20.97 6.05 -5.18
N LEU A 80 -19.82 6.67 -5.39
CA LEU A 80 -19.64 8.12 -5.38
C LEU A 80 -20.15 8.81 -6.66
N GLY A 81 -20.74 8.03 -7.58
CA GLY A 81 -21.40 8.52 -8.79
C GLY A 81 -20.51 8.55 -10.04
N CYS A 82 -19.42 7.77 -10.07
CA CYS A 82 -18.66 7.55 -11.27
C CYS A 82 -19.44 6.65 -12.25
N PRO A 83 -19.61 7.03 -13.53
CA PRO A 83 -20.21 6.14 -14.52
C PRO A 83 -19.37 4.88 -14.71
N ILE A 84 -19.99 3.70 -14.62
CA ILE A 84 -19.29 2.41 -14.65
C ILE A 84 -18.47 2.21 -15.93
N GLU A 85 -18.99 2.70 -17.06
CA GLU A 85 -18.33 2.62 -18.37
C GLU A 85 -17.07 3.46 -18.49
N LYS A 86 -16.83 4.36 -17.53
CA LYS A 86 -15.62 5.18 -17.45
C LYS A 86 -14.61 4.66 -16.45
N THR A 87 -14.89 3.55 -15.78
CA THR A 87 -14.00 3.02 -14.73
C THR A 87 -13.12 1.88 -15.26
N MET A 88 -11.88 1.83 -14.77
CA MET A 88 -10.93 0.76 -15.06
C MET A 88 -10.04 0.50 -13.84
N VAL A 89 -9.75 -0.76 -13.55
CA VAL A 89 -8.75 -1.13 -12.55
C VAL A 89 -7.37 -1.17 -13.20
N THR A 90 -6.44 -0.41 -12.63
CA THR A 90 -5.03 -0.37 -13.05
C THR A 90 -4.16 -0.48 -11.80
N PRO A 91 -3.76 -1.69 -11.39
CA PRO A 91 -2.97 -1.89 -10.19
C PRO A 91 -1.61 -1.20 -10.25
N ASN A 92 -1.05 -0.90 -9.08
CA ASN A 92 0.35 -0.52 -8.98
C ASN A 92 1.25 -1.64 -9.48
N GLY A 93 2.38 -1.26 -10.07
CA GLY A 93 3.42 -2.19 -10.48
C GLY A 93 4.77 -1.82 -9.87
N ILE A 94 5.60 -2.81 -9.60
CA ILE A 94 6.97 -2.61 -9.12
C ILE A 94 7.99 -3.26 -10.05
N ARG A 95 9.24 -2.76 -9.95
CA ARG A 95 10.40 -3.39 -10.63
C ARG A 95 10.95 -4.49 -9.75
N VAL A 96 10.51 -5.72 -10.01
CA VAL A 96 10.91 -6.89 -9.21
C VAL A 96 12.42 -7.08 -9.23
N GLU A 97 13.08 -6.78 -10.36
CA GLU A 97 14.51 -6.92 -10.55
C GLU A 97 15.34 -6.10 -9.54
N ASN A 98 14.78 -5.00 -9.05
CA ASN A 98 15.43 -4.17 -8.04
C ASN A 98 15.59 -4.85 -6.68
N LEU A 99 14.77 -5.90 -6.40
CA LEU A 99 14.74 -6.59 -5.11
C LEU A 99 15.20 -8.05 -5.20
N GLN A 100 15.69 -8.44 -6.38
CA GLN A 100 16.40 -9.72 -6.55
C GLN A 100 17.86 -9.61 -6.12
N ASN A 101 18.42 -10.71 -5.64
CA ASN A 101 19.84 -10.82 -5.23
C ASN A 101 20.24 -9.75 -4.19
N ILE A 102 19.34 -9.37 -3.28
CA ILE A 102 19.62 -8.46 -2.18
C ILE A 102 20.33 -9.19 -1.03
N PRO A 103 21.15 -8.48 -0.21
CA PRO A 103 21.85 -9.09 0.92
C PRO A 103 20.89 -9.78 1.89
N GLY A 104 21.20 -11.02 2.26
CA GLY A 104 20.47 -11.78 3.28
C GLY A 104 20.88 -11.41 4.71
N LYS A 105 20.54 -12.28 5.67
CA LYS A 105 20.91 -12.15 7.09
C LYS A 105 22.42 -12.04 7.28
N THR A 106 22.81 -11.29 8.29
CA THR A 106 24.20 -11.12 8.75
C THR A 106 24.41 -11.89 10.07
N GLU A 107 25.64 -11.91 10.58
CA GLU A 107 25.97 -12.50 11.89
C GLU A 107 25.15 -11.89 13.04
N GLU A 108 24.78 -10.60 12.93
CA GLU A 108 23.92 -9.91 13.92
C GLU A 108 22.48 -10.45 13.97
N ASP A 109 22.07 -11.16 12.93
CA ASP A 109 20.72 -11.73 12.79
C ASP A 109 20.67 -13.21 13.19
N GLU A 110 21.82 -13.78 13.61
CA GLU A 110 21.90 -15.19 13.98
C GLU A 110 20.99 -15.52 15.18
N GLY A 111 20.17 -16.54 15.04
CA GLY A 111 19.18 -16.93 16.04
C GLY A 111 17.99 -15.99 16.18
N LYS A 112 17.95 -14.88 15.41
CA LYS A 112 16.84 -13.93 15.43
C LYS A 112 15.84 -14.16 14.30
N ILE A 113 14.58 -13.80 14.56
CA ILE A 113 13.51 -13.71 13.58
C ILE A 113 13.22 -12.22 13.38
N ASN A 114 13.62 -11.71 12.22
CA ASN A 114 13.52 -10.31 11.89
C ASN A 114 12.14 -9.98 11.30
N ILE A 115 11.41 -9.11 11.98
CA ILE A 115 10.14 -8.52 11.51
C ILE A 115 10.44 -7.11 11.01
N GLY A 116 10.17 -6.83 9.73
CA GLY A 116 10.51 -5.54 9.10
C GLY A 116 9.30 -4.71 8.76
N ALA A 117 9.23 -3.48 9.24
CA ALA A 117 8.23 -2.48 8.87
C ALA A 117 8.86 -1.41 7.98
N VAL A 118 8.51 -1.38 6.70
CA VAL A 118 8.98 -0.35 5.75
C VAL A 118 7.94 0.74 5.63
N LEU A 119 8.13 1.86 6.33
CA LEU A 119 7.11 2.89 6.44
C LEU A 119 7.70 4.25 6.90
N ARG A 120 6.92 5.31 6.76
CA ARG A 120 7.15 6.57 7.47
C ARG A 120 6.55 6.46 8.87
N VAL A 121 7.28 6.91 9.89
CA VAL A 121 6.76 6.90 11.28
C VAL A 121 5.75 8.05 11.44
N THR A 122 4.49 7.75 11.17
CA THR A 122 3.37 8.71 11.19
C THR A 122 2.11 8.04 11.75
N PRO A 123 1.14 8.78 12.32
CA PRO A 123 -0.06 8.22 12.96
C PRO A 123 -0.87 7.28 12.07
N ILE A 124 -0.94 7.55 10.76
CA ILE A 124 -1.69 6.70 9.83
C ILE A 124 -1.10 5.29 9.67
N LYS A 125 0.19 5.11 9.98
CA LYS A 125 0.90 3.83 9.95
C LYS A 125 0.75 3.04 11.25
N ASP A 126 0.20 3.65 12.28
CA ASP A 126 -0.10 3.05 13.59
C ASP A 126 1.05 2.25 14.19
N VAL A 127 2.22 2.89 14.21
CA VAL A 127 3.46 2.30 14.73
C VAL A 127 3.35 1.97 16.22
N LYS A 128 2.54 2.70 16.98
CA LYS A 128 2.32 2.43 18.40
C LYS A 128 1.66 1.09 18.66
N THR A 129 0.60 0.76 17.91
CA THR A 129 -0.03 -0.57 17.99
C THR A 129 0.96 -1.68 17.61
N MET A 130 1.79 -1.44 16.58
CA MET A 130 2.85 -2.38 16.18
C MET A 130 3.85 -2.64 17.32
N ILE A 131 4.33 -1.58 17.97
CA ILE A 131 5.28 -1.67 19.09
C ILE A 131 4.65 -2.44 20.27
N GLN A 132 3.41 -2.12 20.64
CA GLN A 132 2.69 -2.81 21.71
C GLN A 132 2.51 -4.30 21.40
N ALA A 133 2.07 -4.62 20.18
CA ALA A 133 1.91 -6.00 19.74
C ALA A 133 3.25 -6.75 19.74
N PHE A 134 4.31 -6.08 19.29
CA PHE A 134 5.66 -6.65 19.32
C PHE A 134 6.12 -6.92 20.76
N GLY A 135 5.87 -6.00 21.69
CA GLY A 135 6.18 -6.21 23.12
C GLY A 135 5.56 -7.50 23.67
N PHE A 136 4.25 -7.70 23.45
CA PHE A 136 3.56 -8.93 23.85
C PHE A 136 4.08 -10.18 23.16
N ALA A 137 4.43 -10.09 21.88
CA ALA A 137 5.00 -11.22 21.14
C ALA A 137 6.43 -11.52 21.64
N LYS A 138 7.23 -10.50 21.92
CA LYS A 138 8.61 -10.60 22.41
C LYS A 138 8.70 -11.28 23.77
N GLU A 139 7.75 -11.04 24.66
CA GLU A 139 7.66 -11.74 25.96
C GLU A 139 7.51 -13.26 25.80
N LYS A 140 6.90 -13.72 24.70
CA LYS A 140 6.65 -15.14 24.42
C LYS A 140 7.73 -15.79 23.57
N ASP A 141 8.41 -15.02 22.72
CA ASP A 141 9.50 -15.49 21.84
C ASP A 141 10.63 -14.47 21.80
N ASP A 142 11.71 -14.74 22.51
CA ASP A 142 12.88 -13.86 22.66
C ASP A 142 13.74 -13.77 21.38
N ARG A 143 13.47 -14.60 20.38
CA ARG A 143 14.14 -14.54 19.07
C ARG A 143 13.67 -13.37 18.21
N LEU A 144 12.48 -12.83 18.49
CA LEU A 144 11.90 -11.75 17.69
C LEU A 144 12.75 -10.47 17.76
N LYS A 145 12.91 -9.81 16.60
CA LYS A 145 13.54 -8.50 16.45
C LYS A 145 12.73 -7.64 15.50
N LEU A 146 12.36 -6.45 15.90
CA LEU A 146 11.56 -5.51 15.11
C LEU A 146 12.44 -4.42 14.48
N TRP A 147 12.34 -4.27 13.17
CA TRP A 147 12.99 -3.24 12.39
C TRP A 147 11.96 -2.26 11.86
N ILE A 148 12.00 -1.00 12.31
CA ILE A 148 11.16 0.09 11.83
C ILE A 148 12.01 0.93 10.88
N MET A 149 11.80 0.72 9.57
CA MET A 149 12.66 1.19 8.50
C MET A 149 11.98 2.33 7.73
N GLY A 150 12.44 3.54 7.95
CA GLY A 150 11.96 4.72 7.23
C GLY A 150 12.06 6.01 8.03
N PRO A 151 11.74 7.13 7.39
CA PRO A 151 11.90 8.46 7.99
C PRO A 151 10.89 8.70 9.11
N TRP A 152 11.30 9.47 10.10
CA TRP A 152 10.48 9.94 11.23
C TRP A 152 10.44 11.48 11.33
N GLU A 153 11.10 12.18 10.43
CA GLU A 153 11.23 13.63 10.49
C GLU A 153 9.96 14.36 10.09
N GLU A 154 9.04 13.67 9.40
CA GLU A 154 7.77 14.26 8.91
C GLU A 154 6.79 14.52 10.07
N ASP A 155 6.82 13.69 11.12
CA ASP A 155 6.01 13.82 12.33
C ASP A 155 6.86 13.47 13.55
N ARG A 156 7.67 14.43 13.99
CA ARG A 156 8.62 14.24 15.09
C ARG A 156 7.93 13.95 16.42
N GLU A 157 6.81 14.61 16.70
CA GLU A 157 6.06 14.42 17.94
C GLU A 157 5.58 12.97 18.05
N TYR A 158 4.97 12.45 17.00
CA TYR A 158 4.54 11.05 16.96
C TYR A 158 5.72 10.07 17.05
N ALA A 159 6.83 10.38 16.40
CA ALA A 159 8.02 9.53 16.47
C ALA A 159 8.63 9.50 17.88
N GLU A 160 8.71 10.65 18.55
CA GLU A 160 9.16 10.75 19.93
C GLU A 160 8.26 9.93 20.88
N GLU A 161 6.93 9.99 20.68
CA GLU A 161 6.00 9.14 21.42
C GLU A 161 6.22 7.63 21.16
N CYS A 162 6.60 7.24 19.94
CA CYS A 162 6.95 5.85 19.62
C CYS A 162 8.25 5.43 20.31
N PHE A 163 9.28 6.29 20.33
CA PHE A 163 10.54 6.01 21.04
C PHE A 163 10.31 5.90 22.56
N GLN A 164 9.51 6.82 23.11
CA GLN A 164 9.16 6.79 24.53
C GLN A 164 8.38 5.51 24.90
N LEU A 165 7.44 5.09 24.04
CA LEU A 165 6.67 3.85 24.25
C LEU A 165 7.58 2.62 24.34
N VAL A 166 8.58 2.50 23.47
CA VAL A 166 9.56 1.41 23.53
C VAL A 166 10.34 1.45 24.85
N SER A 167 10.73 2.65 25.28
CA SER A 167 11.46 2.84 26.55
C SER A 167 10.60 2.53 27.76
N ASP A 168 9.38 3.04 27.82
CA ASP A 168 8.44 2.87 28.94
C ASP A 168 8.01 1.40 29.13
N MET A 169 7.87 0.67 28.02
CA MET A 169 7.56 -0.77 28.05
C MET A 169 8.80 -1.65 28.17
N GLU A 170 10.01 -1.06 28.22
CA GLU A 170 11.30 -1.77 28.30
C GLU A 170 11.43 -2.88 27.22
N ILE A 171 10.93 -2.63 25.99
CA ILE A 171 10.92 -3.64 24.93
C ILE A 171 12.32 -3.74 24.29
N PRO A 172 13.00 -4.90 24.36
CA PRO A 172 14.29 -5.09 23.72
C PRO A 172 14.14 -5.39 22.23
N ASP A 173 15.25 -5.27 21.49
CA ASP A 173 15.33 -5.65 20.07
C ASP A 173 14.38 -4.87 19.13
N VAL A 174 14.07 -3.61 19.43
CA VAL A 174 13.40 -2.67 18.52
C VAL A 174 14.42 -1.72 17.92
N VAL A 175 14.52 -1.70 16.60
CA VAL A 175 15.50 -0.88 15.86
C VAL A 175 14.78 0.11 14.95
N PHE A 176 14.99 1.40 15.18
CA PHE A 176 14.59 2.46 14.26
C PHE A 176 15.77 2.83 13.37
N THR A 177 15.66 2.60 12.07
CA THR A 177 16.81 2.81 11.16
C THR A 177 16.88 4.23 10.59
N GLY A 178 15.78 4.98 10.61
CA GLY A 178 15.64 6.18 9.79
C GLY A 178 15.53 5.84 8.30
N ARG A 179 15.78 6.85 7.47
CA ARG A 179 15.76 6.68 6.01
C ARG A 179 16.90 5.78 5.57
N ILE A 180 16.57 4.69 4.90
CA ILE A 180 17.50 3.68 4.41
C ILE A 180 17.25 3.37 2.94
N ASN A 181 18.17 2.65 2.31
CA ASN A 181 17.90 1.94 1.08
C ASN A 181 17.32 0.56 1.43
N ILE A 182 16.07 0.32 1.08
CA ILE A 182 15.34 -0.92 1.40
C ILE A 182 16.08 -2.18 0.92
N ARG A 183 16.85 -2.10 -0.16
CA ARG A 183 17.61 -3.23 -0.73
C ARG A 183 18.64 -3.78 0.23
N ASP A 184 19.18 -2.96 1.12
CA ASP A 184 20.25 -3.35 2.05
C ASP A 184 19.68 -4.07 3.28
N TYR A 185 18.36 -3.98 3.52
CA TYR A 185 17.72 -4.49 4.71
C TYR A 185 16.65 -5.56 4.46
N LEU A 186 15.88 -5.44 3.36
CA LEU A 186 14.71 -6.28 3.16
C LEU A 186 15.06 -7.78 3.07
N GLY A 187 16.21 -8.14 2.50
CA GLY A 187 16.67 -9.51 2.44
C GLY A 187 16.97 -10.13 3.81
N ARG A 188 17.30 -9.30 4.82
CA ARG A 188 17.52 -9.72 6.22
C ARG A 188 16.24 -10.09 6.97
N MET A 189 15.08 -9.63 6.48
CA MET A 189 13.79 -9.86 7.13
C MET A 189 13.31 -11.30 6.90
N ASP A 190 12.64 -11.88 7.89
CA ASP A 190 11.92 -13.16 7.79
C ASP A 190 10.46 -12.93 7.39
N VAL A 191 9.89 -11.82 7.82
CA VAL A 191 8.52 -11.37 7.56
C VAL A 191 8.49 -9.86 7.56
N THR A 192 7.59 -9.27 6.79
CA THR A 192 7.32 -7.82 6.88
C THR A 192 5.97 -7.55 7.52
N ILE A 193 5.81 -6.34 8.07
CA ILE A 193 4.60 -5.96 8.77
C ILE A 193 4.13 -4.55 8.38
N LEU A 194 2.80 -4.39 8.28
CA LEU A 194 2.11 -3.12 8.02
C LEU A 194 0.87 -3.03 8.91
N THR A 195 0.84 -2.10 9.85
CA THR A 195 -0.28 -1.90 10.81
C THR A 195 -1.12 -0.68 10.51
N SER A 196 -1.08 -0.18 9.28
CA SER A 196 -1.73 1.06 8.86
C SER A 196 -3.24 1.08 9.17
N ILE A 197 -3.76 2.26 9.46
CA ILE A 197 -5.19 2.52 9.65
C ILE A 197 -5.88 2.73 8.30
N SER A 198 -5.15 3.19 7.29
CA SER A 198 -5.66 3.41 5.94
C SER A 198 -4.55 3.23 4.90
N GLU A 199 -4.89 2.55 3.81
CA GLU A 199 -4.04 2.34 2.64
C GLU A 199 -4.89 2.38 1.36
N GLY A 200 -4.21 2.55 0.22
CA GLY A 200 -4.80 2.19 -1.07
C GLY A 200 -4.33 0.78 -1.46
N GLN A 201 -3.29 0.72 -2.27
CA GLN A 201 -2.57 -0.53 -2.58
C GLN A 201 -1.10 -0.34 -2.19
N PRO A 202 -0.68 -0.85 -1.01
CA PRO A 202 0.64 -0.55 -0.46
C PRO A 202 1.76 -1.18 -1.28
N LEU A 203 2.68 -0.35 -1.79
CA LEU A 203 3.86 -0.81 -2.54
C LEU A 203 4.79 -1.66 -1.68
N THR A 204 4.85 -1.40 -0.37
CA THR A 204 5.68 -2.15 0.58
C THR A 204 5.32 -3.64 0.63
N ILE A 205 4.05 -4.00 0.42
CA ILE A 205 3.63 -5.42 0.30
C ILE A 205 4.20 -6.01 -1.00
N LEU A 206 4.07 -5.30 -2.12
CA LEU A 206 4.61 -5.77 -3.41
C LEU A 206 6.14 -5.89 -3.37
N GLU A 207 6.81 -4.94 -2.74
CA GLU A 207 8.26 -4.97 -2.52
C GLU A 207 8.68 -6.15 -1.64
N SER A 208 7.91 -6.45 -0.59
CA SER A 208 8.14 -7.63 0.26
C SER A 208 8.02 -8.92 -0.54
N TYR A 209 7.01 -9.03 -1.37
CA TYR A 209 6.80 -10.19 -2.25
C TYR A 209 7.92 -10.36 -3.27
N ALA A 210 8.41 -9.26 -3.86
CA ALA A 210 9.55 -9.31 -4.77
C ALA A 210 10.83 -9.81 -4.11
N ALA A 211 10.93 -9.68 -2.78
CA ALA A 211 12.02 -10.22 -1.96
C ALA A 211 11.67 -11.58 -1.30
N HIS A 212 10.62 -12.27 -1.73
CA HIS A 212 10.12 -13.54 -1.17
C HIS A 212 9.79 -13.46 0.34
N LYS A 213 9.31 -12.30 0.81
CA LYS A 213 8.96 -12.13 2.22
C LYS A 213 7.44 -12.15 2.40
N PRO A 214 6.91 -13.01 3.31
CA PRO A 214 5.50 -12.98 3.67
C PRO A 214 5.19 -11.70 4.45
N VAL A 215 3.91 -11.33 4.50
CA VAL A 215 3.48 -10.07 5.09
C VAL A 215 2.44 -10.30 6.17
N ILE A 216 2.56 -9.58 7.28
CA ILE A 216 1.46 -9.35 8.23
C ILE A 216 0.90 -7.95 7.93
N ALA A 217 -0.39 -7.82 7.64
CA ALA A 217 -0.99 -6.51 7.38
C ALA A 217 -2.36 -6.37 8.01
N THR A 218 -2.72 -5.15 8.37
CA THR A 218 -4.09 -4.81 8.75
C THR A 218 -5.03 -4.84 7.54
N ASP A 219 -6.31 -5.14 7.78
CA ASP A 219 -7.35 -5.19 6.73
C ASP A 219 -7.77 -3.77 6.30
N VAL A 220 -6.93 -3.16 5.48
CA VAL A 220 -7.16 -1.81 4.94
C VAL A 220 -6.80 -1.75 3.45
N GLY A 221 -7.54 -0.96 2.70
CA GLY A 221 -7.33 -0.83 1.26
C GLY A 221 -7.34 -2.18 0.55
N ASN A 222 -6.29 -2.47 -0.22
CA ASN A 222 -6.14 -3.75 -0.91
C ASN A 222 -5.25 -4.76 -0.17
N CYS A 223 -5.00 -4.60 1.13
CA CYS A 223 -4.15 -5.55 1.86
C CYS A 223 -4.71 -6.98 1.81
N TYR A 224 -6.02 -7.15 1.99
CA TYR A 224 -6.67 -8.46 1.89
C TYR A 224 -6.49 -9.09 0.51
N GLY A 225 -6.77 -8.36 -0.56
CA GLY A 225 -6.62 -8.81 -1.94
C GLY A 225 -5.17 -9.15 -2.31
N LEU A 226 -4.20 -8.38 -1.81
CA LEU A 226 -2.79 -8.67 -2.02
C LEU A 226 -2.34 -9.93 -1.28
N ILE A 227 -2.89 -10.22 -0.08
CA ILE A 227 -2.47 -11.35 0.76
C ILE A 227 -3.18 -12.65 0.37
N TYR A 228 -4.48 -12.62 0.13
CA TYR A 228 -5.25 -13.83 -0.18
C TYR A 228 -5.54 -14.01 -1.68
N GLY A 229 -5.26 -12.99 -2.48
CA GLY A 229 -5.50 -12.97 -3.93
C GLY A 229 -6.84 -12.39 -4.31
N GLU A 230 -6.82 -11.50 -5.31
CA GLU A 230 -7.99 -11.08 -6.08
C GLU A 230 -7.95 -11.85 -7.41
N SER A 231 -8.83 -12.75 -7.67
CA SER A 231 -8.89 -13.50 -8.93
C SER A 231 -7.66 -14.39 -9.18
N ASP A 232 -7.06 -14.96 -8.15
CA ASP A 232 -6.07 -16.05 -8.25
C ASP A 232 -6.29 -17.09 -7.15
N ASP A 233 -5.74 -18.29 -7.38
CA ASP A 233 -5.80 -19.44 -6.48
C ASP A 233 -4.42 -19.83 -5.93
N PHE A 234 -3.47 -18.88 -5.88
CA PHE A 234 -2.10 -19.17 -5.44
C PHE A 234 -1.99 -19.46 -3.94
N GLY A 235 -3.00 -19.06 -3.16
CA GLY A 235 -3.01 -19.22 -1.72
C GLY A 235 -2.61 -17.96 -0.96
N ALA A 236 -2.43 -18.10 0.35
CA ALA A 236 -2.08 -16.99 1.23
C ALA A 236 -0.59 -16.60 1.09
N ALA A 237 -0.32 -15.32 0.99
CA ALA A 237 1.03 -14.76 0.97
C ALA A 237 1.38 -14.03 2.30
N GLY A 238 0.57 -14.24 3.34
CA GLY A 238 0.73 -13.60 4.64
C GLY A 238 -0.49 -13.78 5.53
N ILE A 239 -0.60 -12.93 6.54
CA ILE A 239 -1.71 -12.93 7.52
C ILE A 239 -2.33 -11.53 7.54
N VAL A 240 -3.66 -11.46 7.47
CA VAL A 240 -4.44 -10.22 7.65
C VAL A 240 -4.98 -10.17 9.07
N THR A 241 -4.90 -9.00 9.70
CA THR A 241 -5.39 -8.73 11.06
C THR A 241 -6.33 -7.53 11.05
N HIS A 242 -7.12 -7.37 12.10
CA HIS A 242 -7.91 -6.15 12.25
C HIS A 242 -7.03 -4.95 12.64
N ILE A 243 -7.46 -3.76 12.24
CA ILE A 243 -6.81 -2.49 12.61
C ILE A 243 -6.80 -2.32 14.14
N MET A 244 -5.69 -1.80 14.67
CA MET A 244 -5.53 -1.50 16.11
C MET A 244 -5.75 -2.72 17.06
N ASN A 245 -5.74 -3.95 16.52
CA ASN A 245 -5.92 -5.16 17.32
C ASN A 245 -4.56 -5.73 17.71
N ILE A 246 -4.08 -5.31 18.88
CA ILE A 246 -2.77 -5.67 19.43
C ILE A 246 -2.62 -7.19 19.57
N GLU A 247 -3.67 -7.88 20.05
CA GLU A 247 -3.64 -9.32 20.30
C GLU A 247 -3.50 -10.13 19.00
N GLU A 248 -4.29 -9.80 17.98
CA GLU A 248 -4.21 -10.48 16.66
C GLU A 248 -2.86 -10.23 15.98
N ILE A 249 -2.35 -8.99 16.04
CA ILE A 249 -1.06 -8.64 15.45
C ILE A 249 0.07 -9.38 16.18
N ALA A 250 0.04 -9.44 17.51
CA ALA A 250 1.02 -10.19 18.30
C ALA A 250 0.95 -11.69 17.98
N GLN A 251 -0.25 -12.27 17.88
CA GLN A 251 -0.42 -13.66 17.52
C GLN A 251 0.10 -13.96 16.10
N ALA A 252 -0.17 -13.09 15.12
CA ALA A 252 0.36 -13.23 13.77
C ALA A 252 1.90 -13.20 13.74
N MET A 253 2.55 -12.35 14.56
CA MET A 253 4.01 -12.35 14.71
C MET A 253 4.52 -13.68 15.26
N LEU A 254 3.84 -14.26 16.27
CA LEU A 254 4.20 -15.54 16.87
C LEU A 254 3.97 -16.72 15.90
N ASP A 255 2.88 -16.72 15.16
CA ASP A 255 2.57 -17.76 14.16
C ASP A 255 3.63 -17.76 13.05
N MET A 256 4.01 -16.58 12.58
CA MET A 256 5.11 -16.43 11.62
C MET A 256 6.46 -16.88 12.23
N ALA A 257 6.71 -16.60 13.50
CA ALA A 257 7.95 -17.01 14.16
C ALA A 257 8.04 -18.53 14.35
N ALA A 258 6.93 -19.15 14.71
CA ALA A 258 6.89 -20.58 15.02
C ALA A 258 7.05 -21.49 13.80
N ASN A 259 6.71 -21.03 12.59
CA ASN A 259 6.60 -21.89 11.41
C ASN A 259 7.39 -21.35 10.21
N GLU A 260 8.66 -21.75 10.13
CA GLU A 260 9.55 -21.39 9.02
C GLU A 260 9.02 -21.86 7.66
N LYS A 261 8.53 -23.11 7.58
CA LYS A 261 7.99 -23.65 6.35
C LYS A 261 6.82 -22.79 5.83
N MET A 262 5.91 -22.42 6.71
CA MET A 262 4.79 -21.53 6.36
C MET A 262 5.28 -20.18 5.85
N ARG A 263 6.29 -19.57 6.50
CA ARG A 263 6.88 -18.30 6.02
C ARG A 263 7.43 -18.42 4.61
N LEU A 264 8.16 -19.50 4.32
CA LEU A 264 8.76 -19.73 3.00
C LEU A 264 7.69 -19.95 1.93
N GLU A 265 6.67 -20.78 2.22
CA GLU A 265 5.55 -21.03 1.30
C GLU A 265 4.75 -19.76 1.01
N MET A 266 4.45 -18.96 2.03
CA MET A 266 3.76 -17.68 1.87
C MET A 266 4.61 -16.65 1.10
N GLY A 267 5.92 -16.61 1.35
CA GLY A 267 6.85 -15.76 0.61
C GLY A 267 6.91 -16.10 -0.88
N GLU A 268 6.94 -17.40 -1.21
CA GLU A 268 6.90 -17.87 -2.59
C GLU A 268 5.56 -17.58 -3.28
N THR A 269 4.45 -17.75 -2.56
CA THR A 269 3.12 -17.36 -3.04
C THR A 269 3.06 -15.87 -3.37
N GLY A 270 3.61 -15.02 -2.50
CA GLY A 270 3.71 -13.57 -2.74
C GLY A 270 4.57 -13.25 -3.95
N TYR A 271 5.73 -13.90 -4.08
CA TYR A 271 6.62 -13.71 -5.23
C TYR A 271 5.92 -14.11 -6.55
N ARG A 272 5.27 -15.25 -6.59
CA ARG A 272 4.49 -15.67 -7.75
C ARG A 272 3.40 -14.64 -8.09
N ARG A 273 2.68 -14.12 -7.09
CA ARG A 273 1.62 -13.12 -7.28
C ARG A 273 2.15 -11.82 -7.85
N VAL A 274 3.28 -11.30 -7.34
CA VAL A 274 3.86 -10.06 -7.87
C VAL A 274 4.39 -10.25 -9.28
N MET A 275 4.99 -11.39 -9.59
CA MET A 275 5.50 -11.71 -10.93
C MET A 275 4.39 -11.81 -11.98
N GLU A 276 3.26 -12.38 -11.63
CA GLU A 276 2.16 -12.59 -12.59
C GLU A 276 1.22 -11.39 -12.73
N LYS A 277 1.12 -10.53 -11.69
CA LYS A 277 0.09 -9.46 -11.67
C LYS A 277 0.60 -8.05 -11.45
N TYR A 278 1.73 -7.86 -10.77
CA TYR A 278 2.11 -6.55 -10.25
C TYR A 278 3.51 -6.09 -10.72
N ARG A 279 3.98 -6.58 -11.86
CA ARG A 279 5.18 -6.03 -12.48
C ARG A 279 4.89 -4.66 -13.07
N VAL A 280 5.86 -3.75 -12.96
CA VAL A 280 5.73 -2.39 -13.48
C VAL A 280 5.44 -2.35 -14.99
N GLU A 281 5.92 -3.33 -15.74
CA GLU A 281 5.69 -3.44 -17.18
C GLU A 281 4.21 -3.64 -17.53
N TYR A 282 3.46 -4.37 -16.70
CA TYR A 282 2.01 -4.54 -16.90
C TYR A 282 1.27 -3.24 -16.70
N MET A 283 1.58 -2.52 -15.61
CA MET A 283 1.02 -1.20 -15.36
C MET A 283 1.36 -0.23 -16.49
N GLN A 284 2.63 -0.17 -16.92
CA GLN A 284 3.08 0.68 -18.01
C GLN A 284 2.34 0.35 -19.31
N LYS A 285 2.21 -0.93 -19.67
CA LYS A 285 1.47 -1.36 -20.85
C LYS A 285 0.03 -0.86 -20.82
N THR A 286 -0.66 -1.02 -19.69
CA THR A 286 -2.05 -0.56 -19.56
C THR A 286 -2.16 0.96 -19.78
N TYR A 287 -1.26 1.76 -19.16
CA TYR A 287 -1.27 3.20 -19.38
C TYR A 287 -0.90 3.59 -20.83
N TRP A 288 0.00 2.85 -21.47
CA TRP A 288 0.32 3.03 -22.89
C TRP A 288 -0.90 2.81 -23.79
N GLU A 289 -1.65 1.75 -23.54
CA GLU A 289 -2.89 1.45 -24.28
C GLU A 289 -3.91 2.56 -24.08
N ILE A 290 -4.11 3.04 -22.85
CA ILE A 290 -4.99 4.18 -22.55
C ILE A 290 -4.57 5.45 -23.34
N TYR A 291 -3.30 5.80 -23.30
CA TYR A 291 -2.82 6.99 -23.99
C TYR A 291 -2.88 6.86 -25.51
N ARG A 292 -2.62 5.68 -26.07
CA ARG A 292 -2.79 5.42 -27.49
C ARG A 292 -4.25 5.59 -27.92
N ASP A 293 -5.17 4.99 -27.20
CA ASP A 293 -6.60 5.09 -27.47
C ASP A 293 -7.08 6.55 -27.38
N PHE A 294 -6.56 7.34 -26.45
CA PHE A 294 -6.85 8.76 -26.36
C PHE A 294 -6.30 9.54 -27.57
N ALA A 295 -5.07 9.25 -27.99
CA ALA A 295 -4.46 9.88 -29.15
C ALA A 295 -5.27 9.58 -30.44
N GLU A 296 -5.66 8.32 -30.66
CA GLU A 296 -6.51 7.90 -31.78
C GLU A 296 -7.85 8.64 -31.77
N GLN A 297 -8.54 8.71 -30.64
CA GLN A 297 -9.80 9.43 -30.48
C GLN A 297 -9.67 10.94 -30.73
N MET A 298 -8.49 11.51 -30.58
CA MET A 298 -8.19 12.91 -30.82
C MET A 298 -7.62 13.16 -32.24
N GLY A 299 -7.45 12.11 -33.05
CA GLY A 299 -6.83 12.20 -34.37
C GLY A 299 -5.35 12.58 -34.34
N LEU A 300 -4.65 12.28 -33.23
CA LEU A 300 -3.22 12.53 -33.07
C LEU A 300 -2.41 11.32 -33.54
N GLU A 301 -1.26 11.61 -34.18
CA GLU A 301 -0.31 10.55 -34.55
C GLU A 301 0.37 10.02 -33.26
N TRP A 302 0.23 8.71 -33.03
CA TRP A 302 0.90 8.04 -31.92
C TRP A 302 2.22 7.42 -32.42
N LYS A 303 3.33 7.82 -31.82
CA LYS A 303 4.65 7.23 -32.09
C LYS A 303 4.95 6.14 -31.07
N GLU A 304 5.01 4.90 -31.52
CA GLU A 304 5.45 3.78 -30.68
C GLU A 304 6.95 3.93 -30.33
N GLU A 305 7.26 4.41 -29.13
CA GLU A 305 8.52 4.08 -28.51
C GLU A 305 8.35 2.71 -27.84
N SER A 306 9.10 1.73 -28.31
CA SER A 306 8.96 0.32 -27.91
C SER A 306 9.18 0.15 -26.41
N VAL A 307 8.11 -0.01 -25.64
CA VAL A 307 8.19 -0.63 -24.32
C VAL A 307 8.51 -2.11 -24.53
N LYS A 308 9.75 -2.50 -24.30
CA LYS A 308 10.13 -3.90 -24.28
C LYS A 308 9.47 -4.54 -23.05
N LEU A 309 8.33 -5.19 -23.27
CA LEU A 309 7.81 -6.12 -22.27
C LEU A 309 8.75 -7.33 -22.21
N PRO A 310 9.09 -7.83 -21.02
CA PRO A 310 9.76 -9.11 -20.92
C PRO A 310 8.86 -10.17 -21.57
N ASP A 311 9.46 -11.00 -22.41
CA ASP A 311 8.77 -12.14 -23.00
C ASP A 311 8.20 -12.99 -21.87
N LYS A 312 6.93 -13.42 -22.00
CA LYS A 312 6.39 -14.44 -21.11
C LYS A 312 7.26 -15.68 -21.33
N GLU A 313 8.14 -15.96 -20.40
CA GLU A 313 8.80 -17.26 -20.38
C GLU A 313 7.73 -18.35 -20.36
N LYS A 314 7.82 -19.21 -21.38
CA LYS A 314 6.90 -20.33 -21.61
C LYS A 314 7.09 -21.43 -20.57
#